data_dbaab276beb98c543b15005709542240
#
_entry.id   dbaab276beb98c543b15005709542240
#
_cell.length_a   1.000
_cell.length_b   1.000
_cell.length_c   1.000
_cell.angle_alpha   90.00
_cell.angle_beta   90.00
_cell.angle_gamma   90.00
#
_symmetry.space_group_name_H-M   'P 1'
#
loop_
_entity.id
_entity.type
_entity.pdbx_description
1 polymer ?
#
loop_
_entity_poly.entity_id
_entity_poly.type
_entity_poly.pdbx_seq_one_letter_code
_entity_poly.pdbx_strand_id
1 'polypeptide(L)'
;EEHLMQAVEDLRKETNGCVLGMKADVCKAEDCTTLIDQTVEEFGGIDILINNAGKSAASGREALSDEAWQEDLDLKLMGAIRMCRGAVPHMRKMGGGSIVNATTSAGKAPGSLALPTSVSRAAGNNLTKSLANELAKDKIRVNAVCIGLIKSTQWERRSEKGSLEELYTELGNKVPLGRVGEAEEYADLVAFLCSARGAYITG
;
A
#
# COMPACT_ATOMS: atom_id res chain seq x y z
N GLU A 1 -1.97 13.46 15.07
CA GLU A 1 -2.57 14.60 14.32
C GLU A 1 -1.51 15.57 13.81
N GLU A 2 -0.56 16.04 14.62
CA GLU A 2 0.50 16.97 14.17
C GLU A 2 1.26 16.47 12.94
N HIS A 3 1.73 15.23 12.94
CA HIS A 3 2.42 14.63 11.78
C HIS A 3 1.56 14.59 10.52
N LEU A 4 0.25 14.36 10.64
CA LEU A 4 -0.67 14.38 9.51
C LEU A 4 -0.80 15.79 8.94
N MET A 5 -0.99 16.78 9.79
CA MET A 5 -1.12 18.18 9.35
C MET A 5 0.16 18.69 8.73
N GLN A 6 1.32 18.35 9.30
CA GLN A 6 2.61 18.69 8.71
C GLN A 6 2.77 18.09 7.30
N ALA A 7 2.44 16.80 7.13
CA ALA A 7 2.50 16.14 5.82
C ALA A 7 1.57 16.80 4.79
N VAL A 8 0.37 17.22 5.20
CA VAL A 8 -0.56 17.95 4.33
C VAL A 8 0.02 19.29 3.88
N GLU A 9 0.64 20.05 4.81
CA GLU A 9 1.26 21.33 4.48
C GLU A 9 2.43 21.16 3.52
N ASP A 10 3.28 20.17 3.75
CA ASP A 10 4.46 19.89 2.92
C ASP A 10 4.03 19.50 1.51
N LEU A 11 3.06 18.59 1.38
CA LEU A 11 2.50 18.20 0.09
C LEU A 11 1.84 19.36 -0.67
N ARG A 12 1.13 20.25 0.04
CA ARG A 12 0.54 21.45 -0.58
C ARG A 12 1.60 22.41 -1.12
N LYS A 13 2.71 22.58 -0.38
CA LYS A 13 3.83 23.44 -0.84
C LYS A 13 4.54 22.85 -2.06
N GLU A 14 4.73 21.53 -2.09
CA GLU A 14 5.46 20.87 -3.16
C GLU A 14 4.66 20.71 -4.44
N THR A 15 3.34 20.46 -4.34
CA THR A 15 2.54 20.07 -5.51
C THR A 15 1.62 21.16 -6.04
N ASN A 16 1.38 22.23 -5.28
CA ASN A 16 0.30 23.21 -5.53
C ASN A 16 -1.09 22.54 -5.70
N GLY A 17 -1.23 21.29 -5.25
CA GLY A 17 -2.45 20.50 -5.36
C GLY A 17 -3.40 20.71 -4.17
N CYS A 18 -4.65 20.32 -4.36
CA CYS A 18 -5.59 20.20 -3.25
C CYS A 18 -5.27 18.90 -2.48
N VAL A 19 -4.99 19.02 -1.18
CA VAL A 19 -4.64 17.89 -0.31
C VAL A 19 -5.58 17.87 0.89
N LEU A 20 -6.26 16.75 1.08
CA LEU A 20 -7.09 16.46 2.25
C LEU A 20 -6.38 15.41 3.12
N GLY A 21 -6.10 15.76 4.37
CA GLY A 21 -5.53 14.84 5.36
C GLY A 21 -6.57 14.34 6.33
N MET A 22 -6.73 13.02 6.43
CA MET A 22 -7.69 12.38 7.33
C MET A 22 -7.02 11.29 8.16
N LYS A 23 -7.32 11.27 9.45
CA LYS A 23 -6.95 10.15 10.32
C LYS A 23 -7.96 9.03 10.13
N ALA A 24 -7.50 7.88 9.65
CA ALA A 24 -8.31 6.69 9.44
C ALA A 24 -7.52 5.42 9.77
N ASP A 25 -8.19 4.43 10.31
CA ASP A 25 -7.67 3.09 10.54
C ASP A 25 -8.35 2.11 9.58
N VAL A 26 -7.62 1.62 8.59
CA VAL A 26 -8.16 0.69 7.58
C VAL A 26 -8.59 -0.67 8.16
N CYS A 27 -8.22 -0.97 9.40
CA CYS A 27 -8.76 -2.11 10.13
C CYS A 27 -10.23 -1.91 10.51
N LYS A 28 -10.74 -0.67 10.51
CA LYS A 28 -12.12 -0.32 10.82
C LYS A 28 -12.91 -0.02 9.56
N ALA A 29 -14.02 -0.74 9.38
CA ALA A 29 -14.87 -0.55 8.20
C ALA A 29 -15.48 0.87 8.14
N GLU A 30 -15.83 1.42 9.28
CA GLU A 30 -16.40 2.76 9.41
C GLU A 30 -15.43 3.85 8.98
N ASP A 31 -14.15 3.76 9.41
CA ASP A 31 -13.12 4.71 9.01
C ASP A 31 -12.87 4.65 7.49
N CYS A 32 -12.87 3.43 6.90
CA CYS A 32 -12.76 3.26 5.46
C CYS A 32 -13.93 3.94 4.71
N THR A 33 -15.15 3.76 5.19
CA THR A 33 -16.34 4.38 4.61
C THR A 33 -16.25 5.90 4.70
N THR A 34 -15.94 6.42 5.88
CA THR A 34 -15.81 7.87 6.11
C THR A 34 -14.72 8.48 5.20
N LEU A 35 -13.58 7.81 5.04
CA LEU A 35 -12.50 8.28 4.16
C LEU A 35 -12.97 8.36 2.70
N ILE A 36 -13.68 7.37 2.20
CA ILE A 36 -14.24 7.35 0.86
C ILE A 36 -15.27 8.48 0.69
N ASP A 37 -16.23 8.59 1.60
CA ASP A 37 -17.32 9.55 1.51
C ASP A 37 -16.79 11.00 1.52
N GLN A 38 -15.89 11.32 2.43
CA GLN A 38 -15.27 12.65 2.48
C GLN A 38 -14.39 12.94 1.26
N THR A 39 -13.69 11.93 0.72
CA THR A 39 -12.94 12.11 -0.54
C THR A 39 -13.88 12.46 -1.68
N VAL A 40 -15.01 11.79 -1.79
CA VAL A 40 -16.02 12.04 -2.83
C VAL A 40 -16.70 13.39 -2.63
N GLU A 41 -16.98 13.78 -1.40
CA GLU A 41 -17.57 15.07 -1.07
C GLU A 41 -16.63 16.23 -1.46
N GLU A 42 -15.34 16.12 -1.14
CA GLU A 42 -14.34 17.16 -1.40
C GLU A 42 -13.95 17.26 -2.89
N PHE A 43 -13.73 16.11 -3.54
CA PHE A 43 -13.16 16.05 -4.89
C PHE A 43 -14.16 15.64 -5.98
N GLY A 44 -15.38 15.27 -5.64
CA GLY A 44 -16.44 14.90 -6.59
C GLY A 44 -16.36 13.46 -7.11
N GLY A 45 -15.30 12.71 -6.81
CA GLY A 45 -15.11 11.33 -7.27
C GLY A 45 -13.79 10.72 -6.86
N ILE A 46 -13.52 9.50 -7.35
CA ILE A 46 -12.28 8.77 -7.12
C ILE A 46 -11.83 8.16 -8.44
N ASP A 47 -10.65 8.55 -8.92
CA ASP A 47 -10.00 8.01 -10.12
C ASP A 47 -8.92 6.99 -9.77
N ILE A 48 -8.24 7.18 -8.63
CA ILE A 48 -7.09 6.39 -8.21
C ILE A 48 -7.24 5.98 -6.75
N LEU A 49 -6.99 4.71 -6.46
CA LEU A 49 -6.88 4.19 -5.10
C LEU A 49 -5.53 3.50 -4.92
N ILE A 50 -4.77 3.92 -3.91
CA ILE A 50 -3.49 3.29 -3.55
C ILE A 50 -3.63 2.67 -2.16
N ASN A 51 -3.72 1.34 -2.09
CA ASN A 51 -3.72 0.57 -0.85
C ASN A 51 -2.27 0.36 -0.38
N ASN A 52 -1.71 1.36 0.28
CA ASN A 52 -0.33 1.37 0.76
C ASN A 52 -0.21 1.12 2.27
N ALA A 53 -1.29 1.27 3.03
CA ALA A 53 -1.28 1.08 4.47
C ALA A 53 -0.77 -0.33 4.85
N GLY A 54 0.22 -0.37 5.73
CA GLY A 54 0.80 -1.64 6.17
C GLY A 54 2.06 -1.47 7.01
N LYS A 55 2.36 -2.51 7.76
CA LYS A 55 3.61 -2.64 8.54
C LYS A 55 4.16 -4.06 8.38
N SER A 56 5.46 -4.25 8.56
CA SER A 56 6.04 -5.60 8.62
C SER A 56 5.74 -6.21 9.99
N ALA A 57 5.15 -7.40 9.99
CA ALA A 57 4.94 -8.25 11.15
C ALA A 57 5.65 -9.60 10.98
N ALA A 58 6.68 -9.65 10.11
CA ALA A 58 7.38 -10.88 9.80
C ALA A 58 8.09 -11.46 11.03
N SER A 59 7.78 -12.71 11.36
CA SER A 59 8.33 -13.46 12.50
C SER A 59 8.27 -14.96 12.26
N GLY A 60 8.79 -15.75 13.20
CA GLY A 60 8.67 -17.20 13.19
C GLY A 60 7.29 -17.68 13.65
N ARG A 61 6.90 -18.87 13.20
CA ARG A 61 5.61 -19.49 13.52
C ARG A 61 5.31 -19.55 15.03
N GLU A 62 6.32 -19.87 15.84
CA GLU A 62 6.15 -20.07 17.29
C GLU A 62 5.87 -18.78 18.07
N ALA A 63 6.14 -17.63 17.47
CA ALA A 63 5.90 -16.30 18.05
C ALA A 63 4.54 -15.69 17.66
N LEU A 64 3.68 -16.43 16.93
CA LEU A 64 2.44 -15.92 16.38
C LEU A 64 1.22 -16.49 17.09
N SER A 65 0.44 -15.60 17.72
CA SER A 65 -0.90 -15.90 18.20
C SER A 65 -1.95 -15.71 17.10
N ASP A 66 -3.15 -16.21 17.34
CA ASP A 66 -4.29 -16.00 16.43
C ASP A 66 -4.62 -14.52 16.26
N GLU A 67 -4.47 -13.73 17.33
CA GLU A 67 -4.67 -12.28 17.30
C GLU A 67 -3.66 -11.60 16.37
N ALA A 68 -2.37 -12.00 16.44
CA ALA A 68 -1.34 -11.46 15.56
C ALA A 68 -1.61 -11.79 14.07
N TRP A 69 -2.14 -12.98 13.79
CA TRP A 69 -2.62 -13.36 12.46
C TRP A 69 -3.79 -12.48 12.01
N GLN A 70 -4.78 -12.31 12.88
CA GLN A 70 -5.97 -11.52 12.57
C GLN A 70 -5.61 -10.04 12.32
N GLU A 71 -4.77 -9.45 13.16
CA GLU A 71 -4.30 -8.07 12.98
C GLU A 71 -3.59 -7.88 11.64
N ASP A 72 -2.73 -8.81 11.24
CA ASP A 72 -2.01 -8.71 9.97
C ASP A 72 -2.93 -8.83 8.76
N LEU A 73 -3.91 -9.74 8.82
CA LEU A 73 -4.93 -9.91 7.79
C LEU A 73 -5.89 -8.71 7.73
N ASP A 74 -6.32 -8.19 8.88
CA ASP A 74 -7.21 -7.03 8.93
C ASP A 74 -6.55 -5.79 8.32
N LEU A 75 -5.28 -5.54 8.64
CA LEU A 75 -4.55 -4.40 8.13
C LEU A 75 -4.29 -4.51 6.62
N LYS A 76 -3.76 -5.63 6.15
CA LYS A 76 -3.18 -5.72 4.80
C LYS A 76 -4.13 -6.28 3.75
N LEU A 77 -5.03 -7.16 4.17
CA LEU A 77 -5.99 -7.78 3.25
C LEU A 77 -7.37 -7.14 3.37
N MET A 78 -7.95 -7.17 4.57
CA MET A 78 -9.30 -6.62 4.77
C MET A 78 -9.35 -5.12 4.58
N GLY A 79 -8.29 -4.38 4.96
CA GLY A 79 -8.17 -2.96 4.65
C GLY A 79 -8.27 -2.68 3.15
N ALA A 80 -7.49 -3.38 2.33
CA ALA A 80 -7.56 -3.25 0.88
C ALA A 80 -8.94 -3.63 0.32
N ILE A 81 -9.56 -4.71 0.82
CA ILE A 81 -10.92 -5.14 0.42
C ILE A 81 -11.94 -4.05 0.74
N ARG A 82 -11.90 -3.48 1.95
CA ARG A 82 -12.82 -2.41 2.39
C ARG A 82 -12.69 -1.17 1.51
N MET A 83 -11.47 -0.72 1.28
CA MET A 83 -11.18 0.44 0.44
C MET A 83 -11.60 0.21 -1.02
N CYS A 84 -11.30 -0.95 -1.61
CA CYS A 84 -11.74 -1.29 -2.97
C CYS A 84 -13.28 -1.33 -3.06
N ARG A 85 -13.95 -1.93 -2.08
CA ARG A 85 -15.41 -2.01 -2.02
C ARG A 85 -16.05 -0.61 -2.00
N GLY A 86 -15.48 0.32 -1.24
CA GLY A 86 -15.96 1.70 -1.18
C GLY A 86 -15.64 2.49 -2.45
N ALA A 87 -14.44 2.38 -3.01
CA ALA A 87 -13.99 3.21 -4.13
C ALA A 87 -14.59 2.80 -5.49
N VAL A 88 -14.74 1.48 -5.75
CA VAL A 88 -15.19 0.95 -7.05
C VAL A 88 -16.52 1.55 -7.55
N PRO A 89 -17.57 1.74 -6.73
CA PRO A 89 -18.80 2.37 -7.19
C PRO A 89 -18.59 3.80 -7.72
N HIS A 90 -17.67 4.56 -7.10
CA HIS A 90 -17.36 5.91 -7.52
C HIS A 90 -16.50 5.92 -8.78
N MET A 91 -15.50 5.04 -8.89
CA MET A 91 -14.71 4.85 -10.12
C MET A 91 -15.58 4.50 -11.32
N ARG A 92 -16.60 3.64 -11.15
CA ARG A 92 -17.57 3.35 -12.21
C ARG A 92 -18.32 4.60 -12.68
N LYS A 93 -18.72 5.48 -11.76
CA LYS A 93 -19.38 6.75 -12.11
C LYS A 93 -18.44 7.71 -12.85
N MET A 94 -17.13 7.67 -12.55
CA MET A 94 -16.10 8.43 -13.26
C MET A 94 -15.75 7.83 -14.64
N GLY A 95 -16.25 6.63 -14.97
CA GLY A 95 -16.01 5.96 -16.24
C GLY A 95 -14.75 5.08 -16.29
N GLY A 96 -14.16 4.80 -15.15
CA GLY A 96 -12.99 3.94 -14.98
C GLY A 96 -12.11 4.37 -13.81
N GLY A 97 -10.94 3.74 -13.67
CA GLY A 97 -10.01 4.09 -12.59
C GLY A 97 -8.78 3.20 -12.53
N SER A 98 -7.93 3.44 -11.55
CA SER A 98 -6.74 2.63 -11.29
C SER A 98 -6.60 2.33 -9.81
N ILE A 99 -6.41 1.05 -9.48
CA ILE A 99 -6.14 0.58 -8.11
C ILE A 99 -4.73 -0.01 -8.07
N VAL A 100 -3.94 0.41 -7.10
CA VAL A 100 -2.62 -0.18 -6.83
C VAL A 100 -2.56 -0.69 -5.40
N ASN A 101 -2.24 -1.98 -5.26
CA ASN A 101 -2.04 -2.63 -3.97
C ASN A 101 -0.54 -2.79 -3.68
N ALA A 102 -0.05 -2.18 -2.61
CA ALA A 102 1.30 -2.43 -2.12
C ALA A 102 1.38 -3.84 -1.53
N THR A 103 2.23 -4.69 -2.09
CA THR A 103 2.51 -6.03 -1.58
C THR A 103 4.02 -6.19 -1.38
N THR A 104 4.53 -7.40 -1.22
CA THR A 104 5.97 -7.65 -1.13
C THR A 104 6.38 -8.90 -1.91
N SER A 105 7.66 -8.99 -2.24
CA SER A 105 8.25 -10.19 -2.85
C SER A 105 8.01 -11.46 -2.02
N ALA A 106 7.93 -11.35 -0.69
CA ALA A 106 7.60 -12.47 0.19
C ALA A 106 6.20 -13.04 -0.04
N GLY A 107 5.27 -12.30 -0.65
CA GLY A 107 3.98 -12.82 -1.09
C GLY A 107 4.04 -13.76 -2.30
N LYS A 108 5.19 -13.83 -2.98
CA LYS A 108 5.45 -14.76 -4.11
C LYS A 108 6.47 -15.83 -3.75
N ALA A 109 7.55 -15.44 -3.09
CA ALA A 109 8.66 -16.29 -2.72
C ALA A 109 9.07 -16.00 -1.26
N PRO A 110 8.35 -16.56 -0.28
CA PRO A 110 8.64 -16.31 1.13
C PRO A 110 9.93 -17.01 1.55
N GLY A 111 10.76 -16.30 2.31
CA GLY A 111 11.84 -16.92 3.08
C GLY A 111 11.34 -17.52 4.40
N SER A 112 12.26 -18.03 5.21
CA SER A 112 11.96 -18.38 6.60
C SER A 112 11.59 -17.14 7.42
N LEU A 113 10.84 -17.32 8.51
CA LEU A 113 10.45 -16.26 9.45
C LEU A 113 9.66 -15.11 8.78
N ALA A 114 8.89 -15.39 7.73
CA ALA A 114 8.15 -14.41 6.96
C ALA A 114 6.65 -14.34 7.30
N LEU A 115 6.20 -15.11 8.29
CA LEU A 115 4.79 -15.14 8.73
C LEU A 115 4.46 -13.98 9.69
N PRO A 116 3.23 -13.50 9.73
CA PRO A 116 2.10 -13.78 8.86
C PRO A 116 2.15 -12.98 7.55
N THR A 117 3.08 -12.03 7.43
CA THR A 117 3.18 -11.05 6.34
C THR A 117 3.21 -11.71 4.95
N SER A 118 3.93 -12.81 4.78
CA SER A 118 4.00 -13.50 3.47
C SER A 118 2.64 -14.02 3.02
N VAL A 119 1.83 -14.52 3.94
CA VAL A 119 0.50 -15.07 3.65
C VAL A 119 -0.49 -13.96 3.30
N SER A 120 -0.56 -12.90 4.11
CA SER A 120 -1.45 -11.77 3.83
C SER A 120 -1.09 -11.08 2.51
N ARG A 121 0.20 -10.99 2.17
CA ARG A 121 0.64 -10.41 0.89
C ARG A 121 0.42 -11.34 -0.30
N ALA A 122 0.51 -12.66 -0.13
CA ALA A 122 0.09 -13.63 -1.15
C ALA A 122 -1.42 -13.52 -1.43
N ALA A 123 -2.24 -13.39 -0.39
CA ALA A 123 -3.67 -13.12 -0.53
C ALA A 123 -3.94 -11.79 -1.24
N GLY A 124 -3.18 -10.74 -0.93
CA GLY A 124 -3.25 -9.44 -1.62
C GLY A 124 -2.90 -9.52 -3.11
N ASN A 125 -1.91 -10.34 -3.49
CA ASN A 125 -1.59 -10.60 -4.90
C ASN A 125 -2.74 -11.32 -5.61
N ASN A 126 -3.35 -12.32 -4.97
CA ASN A 126 -4.51 -13.03 -5.51
C ASN A 126 -5.74 -12.12 -5.63
N LEU A 127 -6.03 -11.32 -4.61
CA LEU A 127 -7.08 -10.30 -4.63
C LEU A 127 -6.90 -9.35 -5.81
N THR A 128 -5.68 -8.88 -6.04
CA THR A 128 -5.35 -7.99 -7.17
C THR A 128 -5.75 -8.62 -8.50
N LYS A 129 -5.35 -9.88 -8.74
CA LYS A 129 -5.67 -10.58 -9.98
C LYS A 129 -7.17 -10.82 -10.16
N SER A 130 -7.85 -11.20 -9.08
CA SER A 130 -9.31 -11.40 -9.09
C SER A 130 -10.05 -10.11 -9.45
N LEU A 131 -9.71 -9.00 -8.78
CA LEU A 131 -10.30 -7.69 -9.06
C LEU A 131 -9.95 -7.19 -10.47
N ALA A 132 -8.72 -7.40 -10.95
CA ALA A 132 -8.32 -7.02 -12.30
C ALA A 132 -9.20 -7.69 -13.37
N ASN A 133 -9.50 -8.97 -13.21
CA ASN A 133 -10.36 -9.70 -14.12
C ASN A 133 -11.84 -9.23 -14.03
N GLU A 134 -12.33 -9.01 -12.81
CA GLU A 134 -13.72 -8.62 -12.57
C GLU A 134 -14.02 -7.20 -13.07
N LEU A 135 -13.11 -6.26 -12.79
CA LEU A 135 -13.32 -4.83 -12.99
C LEU A 135 -12.87 -4.31 -14.37
N ALA A 136 -12.23 -5.16 -15.19
CA ALA A 136 -11.75 -4.76 -16.52
C ALA A 136 -12.89 -4.22 -17.42
N LYS A 137 -14.08 -4.80 -17.34
CA LYS A 137 -15.28 -4.34 -18.05
C LYS A 137 -15.72 -2.92 -17.65
N ASP A 138 -15.40 -2.51 -16.43
CA ASP A 138 -15.69 -1.19 -15.89
C ASP A 138 -14.56 -0.19 -16.18
N LYS A 139 -13.55 -0.58 -16.97
CA LYS A 139 -12.34 0.20 -17.28
C LYS A 139 -11.54 0.54 -16.00
N ILE A 140 -11.63 -0.26 -14.96
CA ILE A 140 -10.86 -0.13 -13.73
C ILE A 140 -9.70 -1.12 -13.80
N ARG A 141 -8.47 -0.62 -13.77
CA ARG A 141 -7.25 -1.44 -13.74
C ARG A 141 -6.85 -1.69 -12.29
N VAL A 142 -6.41 -2.89 -11.99
CA VAL A 142 -5.96 -3.25 -10.64
C VAL A 142 -4.60 -3.92 -10.75
N ASN A 143 -3.59 -3.34 -10.09
CA ASN A 143 -2.23 -3.84 -10.12
C ASN A 143 -1.67 -3.99 -8.70
N ALA A 144 -0.67 -4.86 -8.54
CA ALA A 144 0.10 -4.96 -7.31
C ALA A 144 1.56 -4.60 -7.57
N VAL A 145 2.16 -3.84 -6.64
CA VAL A 145 3.60 -3.62 -6.62
C VAL A 145 4.19 -4.43 -5.47
N CYS A 146 5.00 -5.44 -5.84
CA CYS A 146 5.73 -6.27 -4.87
C CYS A 146 7.01 -5.55 -4.47
N ILE A 147 6.95 -4.71 -3.45
CA ILE A 147 8.11 -3.96 -2.97
C ILE A 147 9.16 -4.88 -2.35
N GLY A 148 10.42 -4.53 -2.56
CA GLY A 148 11.57 -5.10 -1.86
C GLY A 148 11.92 -4.33 -0.59
N LEU A 149 13.21 -4.12 -0.38
CA LEU A 149 13.72 -3.26 0.70
C LEU A 149 13.74 -1.82 0.23
N ILE A 150 12.84 -1.00 0.76
CA ILE A 150 12.72 0.43 0.51
C ILE A 150 12.96 1.19 1.82
N LYS A 151 13.68 2.30 1.76
CA LYS A 151 13.88 3.18 2.91
C LYS A 151 12.52 3.66 3.46
N SER A 152 12.36 3.60 4.77
CA SER A 152 11.11 3.99 5.42
C SER A 152 11.30 4.17 6.92
N THR A 153 10.39 4.91 7.55
CA THR A 153 10.36 5.10 8.99
C THR A 153 10.26 3.81 9.80
N GLN A 154 9.83 2.71 9.21
CA GLN A 154 9.85 1.40 9.88
C GLN A 154 11.28 0.90 10.13
N TRP A 155 12.21 1.16 9.21
CA TRP A 155 13.62 0.83 9.37
C TRP A 155 14.30 1.78 10.33
N GLU A 156 13.97 3.07 10.29
CA GLU A 156 14.47 4.08 11.22
C GLU A 156 14.18 3.71 12.67
N ARG A 157 12.94 3.29 12.97
CA ARG A 157 12.55 2.81 14.29
C ARG A 157 13.27 1.54 14.74
N ARG A 158 13.80 0.75 13.82
CA ARG A 158 14.59 -0.46 14.13
C ARG A 158 16.06 -0.17 14.35
N SER A 159 16.54 0.99 13.96
CA SER A 159 17.95 1.41 14.09
C SER A 159 18.33 1.91 15.49
N GLU A 160 17.47 1.76 16.51
CA GLU A 160 17.69 2.22 17.89
C GLU A 160 19.03 1.77 18.54
N LYS A 161 19.79 0.87 17.90
CA LYS A 161 21.05 0.34 18.38
C LYS A 161 22.27 0.60 17.49
N GLY A 162 22.14 1.44 16.43
CA GLY A 162 23.23 1.70 15.49
C GLY A 162 22.93 2.87 14.56
N SER A 163 23.87 3.20 13.69
CA SER A 163 23.67 4.18 12.65
C SER A 163 22.65 3.67 11.60
N LEU A 164 21.72 4.53 11.21
CA LEU A 164 20.76 4.23 10.13
C LEU A 164 21.48 3.90 8.81
N GLU A 165 22.61 4.53 8.56
CA GLU A 165 23.44 4.30 7.39
C GLU A 165 24.06 2.90 7.40
N GLU A 166 24.55 2.44 8.54
CA GLU A 166 25.07 1.07 8.70
C GLU A 166 23.97 0.04 8.46
N LEU A 167 22.75 0.28 8.99
CA LEU A 167 21.61 -0.59 8.76
C LEU A 167 21.27 -0.67 7.26
N TYR A 168 21.18 0.46 6.56
CA TYR A 168 20.87 0.46 5.14
C TYR A 168 21.99 -0.17 4.30
N THR A 169 23.23 -0.04 4.71
CA THR A 169 24.38 -0.73 4.09
C THR A 169 24.25 -2.25 4.26
N GLU A 170 23.99 -2.73 5.49
CA GLU A 170 23.78 -4.15 5.76
C GLU A 170 22.60 -4.74 4.96
N LEU A 171 21.48 -4.02 4.92
CA LEU A 171 20.32 -4.41 4.15
C LEU A 171 20.60 -4.39 2.65
N GLY A 172 21.34 -3.41 2.17
CA GLY A 172 21.75 -3.27 0.77
C GLY A 172 22.56 -4.46 0.28
N ASN A 173 23.44 -5.00 1.12
CA ASN A 173 24.23 -6.20 0.80
C ASN A 173 23.38 -7.45 0.53
N LYS A 174 22.10 -7.46 0.95
CA LYS A 174 21.13 -8.54 0.68
C LYS A 174 20.35 -8.33 -0.61
N VAL A 175 20.51 -7.17 -1.26
CA VAL A 175 19.81 -6.79 -2.49
C VAL A 175 20.75 -6.97 -3.68
N PRO A 176 20.33 -7.60 -4.78
CA PRO A 176 21.21 -7.75 -5.96
C PRO A 176 21.75 -6.44 -6.54
N LEU A 177 21.02 -5.32 -6.37
CA LEU A 177 21.49 -3.99 -6.79
C LEU A 177 22.47 -3.34 -5.81
N GLY A 178 22.85 -4.03 -4.71
CA GLY A 178 23.83 -3.56 -3.73
C GLY A 178 23.34 -2.40 -2.85
N ARG A 179 22.08 -2.02 -2.90
CA ARG A 179 21.51 -0.95 -2.09
C ARG A 179 20.03 -1.17 -1.78
N VAL A 180 19.56 -0.51 -0.74
CA VAL A 180 18.12 -0.34 -0.48
C VAL A 180 17.56 0.69 -1.46
N GLY A 181 16.31 0.51 -1.91
CA GLY A 181 15.64 1.45 -2.80
C GLY A 181 15.16 2.70 -2.05
N GLU A 182 15.00 3.80 -2.79
CA GLU A 182 14.40 5.04 -2.30
C GLU A 182 12.86 4.98 -2.42
N ALA A 183 12.17 5.78 -1.61
CA ALA A 183 10.71 5.84 -1.64
C ALA A 183 10.18 6.34 -3.00
N GLU A 184 10.90 7.24 -3.62
CA GLU A 184 10.61 7.81 -4.93
C GLU A 184 10.64 6.75 -6.04
N GLU A 185 11.57 5.79 -5.98
CA GLU A 185 11.65 4.70 -6.98
C GLU A 185 10.41 3.79 -6.93
N TYR A 186 9.81 3.62 -5.75
CA TYR A 186 8.52 2.95 -5.62
C TYR A 186 7.38 3.85 -6.14
N ALA A 187 7.38 5.12 -5.78
CA ALA A 187 6.35 6.08 -6.17
C ALA A 187 6.28 6.27 -7.69
N ASP A 188 7.42 6.32 -8.38
CA ASP A 188 7.49 6.42 -9.84
C ASP A 188 6.78 5.26 -10.54
N LEU A 189 6.97 4.02 -10.07
CA LEU A 189 6.25 2.88 -10.61
C LEU A 189 4.74 2.97 -10.35
N VAL A 190 4.34 3.40 -9.15
CA VAL A 190 2.93 3.59 -8.80
C VAL A 190 2.31 4.66 -9.69
N ALA A 191 2.97 5.81 -9.86
CA ALA A 191 2.53 6.89 -10.72
C ALA A 191 2.39 6.43 -12.19
N PHE A 192 3.36 5.67 -12.69
CA PHE A 192 3.28 5.08 -14.03
C PHE A 192 2.05 4.17 -14.18
N LEU A 193 1.82 3.26 -13.23
CA LEU A 193 0.68 2.34 -13.25
C LEU A 193 -0.66 3.08 -13.15
N CYS A 194 -0.72 4.20 -12.45
CA CYS A 194 -1.93 5.02 -12.34
C CYS A 194 -2.17 5.91 -13.58
N SER A 195 -1.14 6.20 -14.34
CA SER A 195 -1.20 7.10 -15.50
C SER A 195 -1.81 6.43 -16.75
N ALA A 196 -2.09 7.23 -17.78
CA ALA A 196 -2.49 6.75 -19.11
C ALA A 196 -1.41 5.88 -19.78
N ARG A 197 -0.13 6.02 -19.40
CA ARG A 197 0.97 5.19 -19.92
C ARG A 197 0.87 3.73 -19.46
N GLY A 198 0.23 3.47 -18.32
CA GLY A 198 -0.07 2.12 -17.82
C GLY A 198 -1.41 1.56 -18.31
N ALA A 199 -2.06 2.15 -19.32
CA ALA A 199 -3.44 1.83 -19.72
C ALA A 199 -3.68 0.36 -20.11
N TYR A 200 -2.66 -0.36 -20.55
CA TYR A 200 -2.78 -1.77 -20.94
C TYR A 200 -2.20 -2.74 -19.89
N ILE A 201 -2.01 -2.27 -18.66
CA ILE A 201 -1.45 -3.09 -17.57
C ILE A 201 -2.53 -3.27 -16.49
N THR A 202 -2.95 -4.52 -16.27
CA THR A 202 -3.89 -4.90 -15.21
C THR A 202 -3.66 -6.36 -14.78
N GLY A 203 -3.54 -6.61 -13.48
CA GLY A 203 -3.36 -7.95 -12.88
C GLY A 203 -1.99 -8.51 -13.08
#